data_21443b786e0ad37dccefc9ef8f155bab
#
_entry.id   21443b786e0ad37dccefc9ef8f155bab
#
_cell.length_a   1.000
_cell.length_b   1.000
_cell.length_c   1.000
_cell.angle_alpha   90.00
_cell.angle_beta   90.00
_cell.angle_gamma   90.00
#
_symmetry.space_group_name_H-M   'P 1'
#
loop_
_entity.id
_entity.type
_entity.pdbx_description
1 polymer ?
#
loop_
_entity_poly.entity_id
_entity_poly.type
_entity_poly.pdbx_seq_one_letter_code
_entity_poly.pdbx_strand_id
1 'polypeptide(L)'
;MLEINNIYKTFNPGTVNEKVALNGVSLKLNDGDFVTVIGGNGAGKSTLLNAVAGTWKVDEGSILIDGIDVTKMQDYKRAKFLGRVFQDPMMGTVPTMGIDENLALAARRGKFRGLAREITAKERAGFKEIVKILDLGLEGRLTSKVGLLSGGQRQAVTLLMASLKKPKLLLLDEHTAALDPKTAAKVLDATETIVNRDHLTTLMITHNMKDAIAHGNRLIMMKDGKIILDISGEEKKNLTVEELLEKFNSVGGEDAVNDRMILG
;
A
#
# COMPACT_ATOMS: atom_id res chain seq x y z
N MET A 1 -8.70 2.49 12.09
CA MET A 1 -9.83 1.81 11.41
C MET A 1 -10.18 2.54 10.10
N LEU A 2 -10.43 1.80 8.99
CA LEU A 2 -10.91 2.35 7.71
C LEU A 2 -12.35 1.90 7.49
N GLU A 3 -13.24 2.82 7.10
CA GLU A 3 -14.60 2.50 6.65
C GLU A 3 -14.88 3.15 5.30
N ILE A 4 -15.28 2.35 4.35
CA ILE A 4 -15.66 2.75 3.01
C ILE A 4 -17.10 2.35 2.82
N ASN A 5 -17.98 3.30 2.52
CA ASN A 5 -19.40 3.08 2.43
C ASN A 5 -19.91 3.44 1.04
N ASN A 6 -20.21 2.40 0.26
CA ASN A 6 -20.89 2.48 -1.03
C ASN A 6 -20.30 3.54 -1.97
N ILE A 7 -18.98 3.49 -2.20
CA ILE A 7 -18.30 4.48 -3.05
C ILE A 7 -18.40 4.13 -4.53
N TYR A 8 -18.60 5.16 -5.34
CA TYR A 8 -18.61 5.10 -6.80
C TYR A 8 -17.55 6.00 -7.39
N LYS A 9 -16.98 5.58 -8.53
CA LYS A 9 -16.05 6.40 -9.32
C LYS A 9 -16.15 6.05 -10.79
N THR A 10 -16.52 7.04 -11.59
CA THR A 10 -16.54 6.96 -13.04
C THR A 10 -15.54 7.95 -13.63
N PHE A 11 -14.71 7.50 -14.52
CA PHE A 11 -13.80 8.34 -15.29
C PHE A 11 -14.45 8.69 -16.63
N ASN A 12 -14.25 9.94 -17.09
CA ASN A 12 -14.73 10.48 -18.37
C ASN A 12 -16.24 10.24 -18.63
N PRO A 13 -17.14 10.54 -17.68
CA PRO A 13 -18.56 10.27 -17.83
C PRO A 13 -19.12 10.95 -19.07
N GLY A 14 -20.03 10.25 -19.80
CA GLY A 14 -20.67 10.75 -21.00
C GLY A 14 -19.78 10.79 -22.26
N THR A 15 -18.60 10.19 -22.22
CA THR A 15 -17.70 10.12 -23.39
C THR A 15 -17.49 8.67 -23.83
N VAL A 16 -16.91 8.47 -25.02
CA VAL A 16 -16.54 7.15 -25.54
C VAL A 16 -15.51 6.42 -24.69
N ASN A 17 -14.81 7.15 -23.81
CA ASN A 17 -13.83 6.61 -22.87
C ASN A 17 -14.37 6.51 -21.44
N GLU A 18 -15.68 6.51 -21.29
CA GLU A 18 -16.30 6.34 -19.98
C GLU A 18 -15.93 4.99 -19.37
N LYS A 19 -15.48 5.03 -18.11
CA LYS A 19 -15.12 3.82 -17.35
C LYS A 19 -15.61 3.91 -15.92
N VAL A 20 -16.52 3.04 -15.55
CA VAL A 20 -16.90 2.83 -14.16
C VAL A 20 -15.78 2.04 -13.48
N ALA A 21 -15.02 2.70 -12.63
CA ALA A 21 -13.85 2.13 -11.98
C ALA A 21 -14.11 1.65 -10.55
N LEU A 22 -15.09 2.25 -9.86
CA LEU A 22 -15.64 1.74 -8.59
C LEU A 22 -17.16 1.76 -8.70
N ASN A 23 -17.80 0.67 -8.29
CA ASN A 23 -19.23 0.44 -8.48
C ASN A 23 -19.87 -0.05 -7.17
N GLY A 24 -20.10 0.87 -6.24
CA GLY A 24 -20.74 0.56 -4.95
C GLY A 24 -19.82 -0.19 -3.99
N VAL A 25 -18.52 0.14 -3.95
CA VAL A 25 -17.57 -0.54 -3.07
C VAL A 25 -17.81 -0.16 -1.62
N SER A 26 -18.02 -1.17 -0.77
CA SER A 26 -18.05 -1.04 0.69
C SER A 26 -16.99 -1.96 1.30
N LEU A 27 -16.21 -1.43 2.24
CA LEU A 27 -15.12 -2.16 2.89
C LEU A 27 -14.87 -1.59 4.28
N LYS A 28 -14.71 -2.45 5.27
CA LYS A 28 -14.31 -2.07 6.62
C LYS A 28 -13.06 -2.82 7.02
N LEU A 29 -12.02 -2.08 7.47
CA LEU A 29 -10.83 -2.63 8.12
C LEU A 29 -10.88 -2.25 9.59
N ASN A 30 -10.64 -3.21 10.46
CA ASN A 30 -10.42 -2.98 11.88
C ASN A 30 -8.98 -2.54 12.14
N ASP A 31 -8.71 -2.02 13.34
CA ASP A 31 -7.33 -1.67 13.72
C ASP A 31 -6.46 -2.94 13.72
N GLY A 32 -5.30 -2.84 13.09
CA GLY A 32 -4.34 -3.94 12.95
C GLY A 32 -4.67 -4.93 11.82
N ASP A 33 -5.77 -4.76 11.08
CA ASP A 33 -6.02 -5.60 9.90
C ASP A 33 -4.95 -5.37 8.83
N PHE A 34 -4.38 -6.45 8.33
CA PHE A 34 -3.53 -6.43 7.15
C PHE A 34 -4.28 -7.14 6.01
N VAL A 35 -4.86 -6.33 5.13
CA VAL A 35 -5.70 -6.78 4.03
C VAL A 35 -4.93 -6.75 2.72
N THR A 36 -4.89 -7.89 2.03
CA THR A 36 -4.37 -7.99 0.66
C THR A 36 -5.50 -7.85 -0.34
N VAL A 37 -5.25 -7.12 -1.43
CA VAL A 37 -6.21 -6.83 -2.51
C VAL A 37 -5.66 -7.37 -3.81
N ILE A 38 -6.39 -8.29 -4.43
CA ILE A 38 -6.06 -8.85 -5.74
C ILE A 38 -7.19 -8.60 -6.75
N GLY A 39 -6.93 -8.93 -8.00
CA GLY A 39 -7.90 -8.78 -9.11
C GLY A 39 -7.18 -8.46 -10.41
N GLY A 40 -7.84 -8.65 -11.53
CA GLY A 40 -7.31 -8.37 -12.87
C GLY A 40 -6.99 -6.90 -13.13
N ASN A 41 -6.36 -6.63 -14.28
CA ASN A 41 -6.11 -5.28 -14.73
C ASN A 41 -7.44 -4.55 -14.97
N GLY A 42 -7.56 -3.36 -14.42
CA GLY A 42 -8.81 -2.59 -14.53
C GLY A 42 -9.90 -2.95 -13.53
N ALA A 43 -9.67 -3.92 -12.62
CA ALA A 43 -10.62 -4.32 -11.59
C ALA A 43 -10.98 -3.21 -10.57
N GLY A 44 -10.26 -2.09 -10.57
CA GLY A 44 -10.52 -0.96 -9.67
C GLY A 44 -9.57 -0.86 -8.46
N LYS A 45 -8.61 -1.77 -8.29
CA LYS A 45 -7.69 -1.84 -7.13
C LYS A 45 -6.97 -0.51 -6.87
N SER A 46 -6.21 -0.01 -7.85
CA SER A 46 -5.48 1.26 -7.71
C SER A 46 -6.43 2.46 -7.62
N THR A 47 -7.63 2.38 -8.22
CA THR A 47 -8.67 3.40 -8.04
C THR A 47 -9.16 3.45 -6.61
N LEU A 48 -9.41 2.29 -5.98
CA LEU A 48 -9.79 2.18 -4.58
C LEU A 48 -8.72 2.79 -3.67
N LEU A 49 -7.45 2.41 -3.87
CA LEU A 49 -6.34 2.93 -3.07
C LEU A 49 -6.18 4.45 -3.24
N ASN A 50 -6.29 4.96 -4.47
CA ASN A 50 -6.21 6.39 -4.77
C ASN A 50 -7.42 7.16 -4.21
N ALA A 51 -8.61 6.57 -4.17
CA ALA A 51 -9.80 7.16 -3.52
C ALA A 51 -9.57 7.29 -2.01
N VAL A 52 -9.04 6.25 -1.35
CA VAL A 52 -8.68 6.28 0.07
C VAL A 52 -7.57 7.30 0.33
N ALA A 53 -6.55 7.37 -0.52
CA ALA A 53 -5.46 8.34 -0.41
C ALA A 53 -5.92 9.79 -0.64
N GLY A 54 -7.06 10.00 -1.33
CA GLY A 54 -7.58 11.33 -1.67
C GLY A 54 -6.99 11.92 -2.94
N THR A 55 -6.23 11.13 -3.70
CA THR A 55 -5.73 11.51 -5.02
C THR A 55 -6.89 11.69 -6.00
N TRP A 56 -7.88 10.80 -5.93
CA TRP A 56 -9.12 10.91 -6.68
C TRP A 56 -10.32 11.05 -5.74
N LYS A 57 -11.22 11.98 -6.09
CA LYS A 57 -12.48 12.15 -5.39
C LYS A 57 -13.45 11.06 -5.85
N VAL A 58 -14.17 10.47 -4.92
CA VAL A 58 -15.31 9.60 -5.22
C VAL A 58 -16.49 10.45 -5.71
N ASP A 59 -17.33 9.88 -6.54
CA ASP A 59 -18.50 10.56 -7.07
C ASP A 59 -19.66 10.46 -6.07
N GLU A 60 -19.80 9.29 -5.40
CA GLU A 60 -20.78 9.03 -4.36
C GLU A 60 -20.17 8.20 -3.22
N GLY A 61 -20.90 8.13 -2.09
CA GLY A 61 -20.49 7.37 -0.91
C GLY A 61 -19.60 8.15 0.04
N SER A 62 -18.99 7.45 1.01
CA SER A 62 -18.14 8.08 2.03
C SER A 62 -16.94 7.21 2.40
N ILE A 63 -15.87 7.87 2.87
CA ILE A 63 -14.63 7.26 3.37
C ILE A 63 -14.30 7.87 4.72
N LEU A 64 -14.19 7.02 5.74
CA LEU A 64 -13.79 7.43 7.08
C LEU A 64 -12.47 6.74 7.46
N ILE A 65 -11.57 7.50 8.07
CA ILE A 65 -10.31 7.00 8.64
C ILE A 65 -10.29 7.38 10.11
N ASP A 66 -10.23 6.37 10.98
CA ASP A 66 -10.27 6.53 12.44
C ASP A 66 -11.49 7.36 12.92
N GLY A 67 -12.67 7.08 12.31
CA GLY A 67 -13.91 7.78 12.58
C GLY A 67 -14.04 9.20 11.98
N ILE A 68 -12.99 9.67 11.30
CA ILE A 68 -12.98 11.00 10.68
C ILE A 68 -13.38 10.86 9.21
N ASP A 69 -14.44 11.58 8.81
CA ASP A 69 -14.83 11.65 7.40
C ASP A 69 -13.76 12.40 6.59
N VAL A 70 -13.12 11.67 5.68
CA VAL A 70 -12.09 12.19 4.79
C VAL A 70 -12.57 12.33 3.34
N THR A 71 -13.83 12.01 3.05
CA THR A 71 -14.39 11.90 1.68
C THR A 71 -14.06 13.10 0.81
N LYS A 72 -14.24 14.31 1.33
CA LYS A 72 -13.96 15.58 0.63
C LYS A 72 -12.60 16.19 0.99
N MET A 73 -11.84 15.54 1.86
CA MET A 73 -10.54 16.04 2.31
C MET A 73 -9.49 15.88 1.22
N GLN A 74 -8.71 16.92 0.97
CA GLN A 74 -7.60 16.90 0.02
C GLN A 74 -6.48 15.94 0.48
N ASP A 75 -5.74 15.37 -0.45
CA ASP A 75 -4.70 14.34 -0.23
C ASP A 75 -3.63 14.77 0.79
N TYR A 76 -3.09 15.99 0.69
CA TYR A 76 -2.09 16.50 1.63
C TYR A 76 -2.61 16.62 3.08
N LYS A 77 -3.92 16.82 3.26
CA LYS A 77 -4.56 16.82 4.58
C LYS A 77 -4.73 15.41 5.12
N ARG A 78 -5.00 14.42 4.22
CA ARG A 78 -5.07 13.00 4.60
C ARG A 78 -3.70 12.42 4.94
N ALA A 79 -2.61 13.00 4.42
CA ALA A 79 -1.25 12.54 4.67
C ALA A 79 -0.86 12.45 6.16
N LYS A 80 -1.58 13.12 7.06
CA LYS A 80 -1.37 12.98 8.52
C LYS A 80 -1.84 11.62 9.06
N PHE A 81 -2.77 10.96 8.37
CA PHE A 81 -3.33 9.67 8.76
C PHE A 81 -2.68 8.51 8.01
N LEU A 82 -2.13 8.77 6.82
CA LEU A 82 -1.72 7.78 5.86
C LEU A 82 -0.19 7.65 5.77
N GLY A 83 0.29 6.42 5.64
CA GLY A 83 1.55 6.08 4.99
C GLY A 83 1.25 5.53 3.60
N ARG A 84 2.04 5.87 2.59
CA ARG A 84 1.86 5.33 1.24
C ARG A 84 3.20 4.91 0.64
N VAL A 85 3.21 3.72 0.05
CA VAL A 85 4.31 3.21 -0.78
C VAL A 85 3.76 3.00 -2.19
N PHE A 86 4.47 3.51 -3.18
CA PHE A 86 4.07 3.45 -4.58
C PHE A 86 4.69 2.25 -5.28
N GLN A 87 4.14 1.87 -6.41
CA GLN A 87 4.67 0.81 -7.28
C GLN A 87 6.07 1.17 -7.81
N ASP A 88 6.26 2.43 -8.24
CA ASP A 88 7.55 2.92 -8.71
C ASP A 88 8.47 3.26 -7.52
N PRO A 89 9.62 2.55 -7.35
CA PRO A 89 10.58 2.83 -6.29
C PRO A 89 11.19 4.23 -6.35
N MET A 90 11.08 4.92 -7.49
CA MET A 90 11.56 6.31 -7.65
C MET A 90 10.65 7.32 -6.96
N MET A 91 9.39 6.96 -6.74
CA MET A 91 8.43 7.82 -6.04
C MET A 91 8.62 7.72 -4.52
N GLY A 92 8.33 8.80 -3.83
CA GLY A 92 8.38 8.84 -2.36
C GLY A 92 9.74 9.18 -1.77
N THR A 93 10.83 9.23 -2.55
CA THR A 93 12.18 9.61 -2.09
C THR A 93 12.76 10.78 -2.88
N VAL A 94 13.73 11.48 -2.29
CA VAL A 94 14.54 12.51 -2.98
C VAL A 94 15.89 11.88 -3.35
N PRO A 95 16.13 11.54 -4.63
CA PRO A 95 17.31 10.76 -5.05
C PRO A 95 18.66 11.40 -4.73
N THR A 96 18.73 12.73 -4.69
CA THR A 96 19.95 13.51 -4.44
C THR A 96 20.31 13.62 -2.96
N MET A 97 19.38 13.26 -2.06
CA MET A 97 19.55 13.29 -0.61
C MET A 97 20.00 11.92 -0.06
N GLY A 98 20.66 11.96 1.11
CA GLY A 98 21.04 10.76 1.86
C GLY A 98 19.83 9.96 2.38
N ILE A 99 20.09 8.72 2.79
CA ILE A 99 19.05 7.88 3.44
C ILE A 99 18.57 8.57 4.72
N ASP A 100 19.49 9.06 5.55
CA ASP A 100 19.19 9.78 6.79
C ASP A 100 18.39 11.07 6.54
N GLU A 101 18.69 11.80 5.47
CA GLU A 101 17.96 13.02 5.09
C GLU A 101 16.53 12.70 4.65
N ASN A 102 16.34 11.66 3.85
CA ASN A 102 15.00 11.18 3.44
C ASN A 102 14.19 10.74 4.67
N LEU A 103 14.77 9.96 5.58
CA LEU A 103 14.14 9.55 6.83
C LEU A 103 13.80 10.75 7.73
N ALA A 104 14.66 11.75 7.80
CA ALA A 104 14.41 12.97 8.56
C ALA A 104 13.24 13.78 7.97
N LEU A 105 13.10 13.84 6.65
CA LEU A 105 11.95 14.45 5.99
C LEU A 105 10.64 13.73 6.40
N ALA A 106 10.64 12.41 6.35
CA ALA A 106 9.49 11.59 6.74
C ALA A 106 9.16 11.75 8.23
N ALA A 107 10.16 11.76 9.11
CA ALA A 107 10.00 11.94 10.56
C ALA A 107 9.40 13.30 10.93
N ARG A 108 9.63 14.32 10.09
CA ARG A 108 9.14 15.68 10.28
C ARG A 108 7.82 15.98 9.58
N ARG A 109 7.23 14.99 8.89
CA ARG A 109 5.93 15.13 8.21
C ARG A 109 4.85 15.61 9.19
N GLY A 110 4.12 16.67 8.81
CA GLY A 110 3.04 17.26 9.63
C GLY A 110 3.52 18.07 10.86
N LYS A 111 4.82 18.29 11.02
CA LYS A 111 5.35 19.20 12.03
C LYS A 111 5.74 20.54 11.42
N PHE A 112 5.61 21.61 12.20
CA PHE A 112 6.17 22.92 11.81
C PHE A 112 7.69 22.79 11.67
N ARG A 113 8.22 23.24 10.54
CA ARG A 113 9.66 23.23 10.27
C ARG A 113 10.25 24.57 10.72
N GLY A 114 10.89 24.56 11.88
CA GLY A 114 11.72 25.69 12.29
C GLY A 114 13.02 25.78 11.48
N LEU A 115 13.90 26.71 11.85
CA LEU A 115 15.22 26.90 11.26
C LEU A 115 16.27 25.84 11.65
N ALA A 116 15.86 24.72 12.21
CA ALA A 116 16.75 23.61 12.57
C ALA A 116 17.43 23.05 11.31
N ARG A 117 18.73 23.19 11.23
CA ARG A 117 19.52 23.03 9.99
C ARG A 117 19.92 21.59 9.69
N GLU A 118 20.12 20.72 10.68
CA GLU A 118 20.79 19.43 10.47
C GLU A 118 20.09 18.28 11.21
N ILE A 119 20.42 17.06 10.75
CA ILE A 119 20.11 15.83 11.44
C ILE A 119 21.07 15.70 12.60
N THR A 120 20.55 15.62 13.82
CA THR A 120 21.38 15.43 15.00
C THR A 120 22.04 14.05 15.03
N ALA A 121 23.16 13.91 15.72
CA ALA A 121 23.80 12.59 15.92
C ALA A 121 22.85 11.58 16.57
N LYS A 122 21.97 12.04 17.46
CA LYS A 122 20.94 11.19 18.11
C LYS A 122 19.90 10.71 17.10
N GLU A 123 19.40 11.57 16.21
CA GLU A 123 18.48 11.18 15.14
C GLU A 123 19.13 10.17 14.19
N ARG A 124 20.36 10.42 13.77
CA ARG A 124 21.10 9.49 12.89
C ARG A 124 21.32 8.13 13.54
N ALA A 125 21.66 8.10 14.83
CA ALA A 125 21.75 6.84 15.58
C ALA A 125 20.40 6.10 15.63
N GLY A 126 19.30 6.83 15.85
CA GLY A 126 17.95 6.25 15.80
C GLY A 126 17.58 5.71 14.41
N PHE A 127 17.91 6.43 13.35
CA PHE A 127 17.70 5.95 11.97
C PHE A 127 18.53 4.71 11.65
N LYS A 128 19.76 4.62 12.16
CA LYS A 128 20.59 3.42 12.00
C LYS A 128 19.92 2.16 12.57
N GLU A 129 19.34 2.25 13.75
CA GLU A 129 18.64 1.13 14.37
C GLU A 129 17.38 0.75 13.58
N ILE A 130 16.63 1.71 13.09
CA ILE A 130 15.43 1.47 12.29
C ILE A 130 15.77 0.81 10.95
N VAL A 131 16.83 1.28 10.29
CA VAL A 131 17.26 0.75 8.98
C VAL A 131 17.77 -0.68 9.05
N LYS A 132 18.31 -1.13 10.19
CA LYS A 132 18.72 -2.53 10.42
C LYS A 132 17.59 -3.53 10.21
N ILE A 133 16.33 -3.13 10.45
CA ILE A 133 15.14 -3.99 10.29
C ILE A 133 14.99 -4.47 8.85
N LEU A 134 15.51 -3.72 7.88
CA LEU A 134 15.42 -4.07 6.46
C LEU A 134 16.34 -5.23 6.05
N ASP A 135 17.37 -5.55 6.84
CA ASP A 135 18.40 -6.56 6.51
C ASP A 135 19.00 -6.42 5.10
N LEU A 136 19.28 -5.17 4.69
CA LEU A 136 19.79 -4.83 3.35
C LEU A 136 21.18 -4.15 3.39
N GLY A 137 21.86 -4.16 4.55
CA GLY A 137 23.20 -3.56 4.75
C GLY A 137 23.23 -2.03 4.61
N LEU A 138 22.09 -1.36 4.82
CA LEU A 138 21.98 0.08 4.66
C LEU A 138 22.38 0.86 5.91
N GLU A 139 22.45 0.24 7.08
CA GLU A 139 22.79 0.85 8.36
C GLU A 139 24.20 1.44 8.42
N GLY A 140 25.12 0.92 7.58
CA GLY A 140 26.48 1.46 7.39
C GLY A 140 26.58 2.57 6.34
N ARG A 141 25.49 2.87 5.63
CA ARG A 141 25.45 3.74 4.44
C ARG A 141 24.44 4.86 4.51
N LEU A 142 24.05 5.32 5.71
CA LEU A 142 23.00 6.31 5.93
C LEU A 142 23.18 7.63 5.17
N THR A 143 24.42 8.04 4.95
CA THR A 143 24.77 9.26 4.19
C THR A 143 24.84 9.04 2.68
N SER A 144 24.73 7.78 2.21
CA SER A 144 24.70 7.49 0.78
C SER A 144 23.41 8.04 0.16
N LYS A 145 23.55 8.66 -1.02
CA LYS A 145 22.40 9.18 -1.77
C LYS A 145 21.47 8.05 -2.13
N VAL A 146 20.16 8.25 -1.91
CA VAL A 146 19.12 7.26 -2.23
C VAL A 146 19.11 6.92 -3.72
N GLY A 147 19.51 7.86 -4.59
CA GLY A 147 19.66 7.63 -6.03
C GLY A 147 20.65 6.52 -6.41
N LEU A 148 21.59 6.16 -5.52
CA LEU A 148 22.59 5.10 -5.73
C LEU A 148 22.13 3.73 -5.22
N LEU A 149 20.95 3.63 -4.62
CA LEU A 149 20.39 2.38 -4.13
C LEU A 149 19.77 1.58 -5.28
N SER A 150 19.77 0.24 -5.12
CA SER A 150 18.97 -0.61 -6.00
C SER A 150 17.48 -0.33 -5.83
N GLY A 151 16.65 -0.72 -6.78
CA GLY A 151 15.19 -0.56 -6.72
C GLY A 151 14.60 -1.08 -5.40
N GLY A 152 14.96 -2.30 -5.00
CA GLY A 152 14.49 -2.91 -3.76
C GLY A 152 15.00 -2.22 -2.50
N GLN A 153 16.26 -1.80 -2.46
CA GLN A 153 16.78 -1.02 -1.33
C GLN A 153 16.03 0.32 -1.19
N ARG A 154 15.74 0.97 -2.32
CA ARG A 154 14.97 2.22 -2.32
C ARG A 154 13.54 2.00 -1.87
N GLN A 155 12.91 0.93 -2.34
CA GLN A 155 11.55 0.55 -1.94
C GLN A 155 11.46 0.28 -0.44
N ALA A 156 12.43 -0.45 0.12
CA ALA A 156 12.51 -0.70 1.54
C ALA A 156 12.70 0.60 2.37
N VAL A 157 13.51 1.54 1.88
CA VAL A 157 13.64 2.87 2.50
C VAL A 157 12.30 3.63 2.44
N THR A 158 11.59 3.58 1.30
CA THR A 158 10.27 4.21 1.15
C THR A 158 9.25 3.62 2.12
N LEU A 159 9.28 2.31 2.34
CA LEU A 159 8.45 1.62 3.33
C LEU A 159 8.71 2.12 4.75
N LEU A 160 9.99 2.23 5.15
CA LEU A 160 10.34 2.81 6.44
C LEU A 160 9.84 4.25 6.57
N MET A 161 10.04 5.08 5.54
CA MET A 161 9.56 6.46 5.53
C MET A 161 8.05 6.54 5.69
N ALA A 162 7.30 5.66 5.04
CA ALA A 162 5.83 5.61 5.12
C ALA A 162 5.35 5.21 6.51
N SER A 163 6.04 4.26 7.17
CA SER A 163 5.67 3.68 8.47
C SER A 163 6.22 4.45 9.67
N LEU A 164 7.26 5.27 9.50
CA LEU A 164 8.06 5.90 10.58
C LEU A 164 7.22 6.64 11.63
N LYS A 165 6.10 7.23 11.24
CA LYS A 165 5.18 7.96 12.12
C LYS A 165 3.97 7.16 12.56
N LYS A 166 3.99 5.85 12.40
CA LYS A 166 2.89 4.95 12.74
C LYS A 166 1.55 5.50 12.21
N PRO A 167 1.38 5.52 10.89
CA PRO A 167 0.15 6.04 10.30
C PRO A 167 -1.06 5.21 10.76
N LYS A 168 -2.25 5.80 10.74
CA LYS A 168 -3.50 5.08 11.01
C LYS A 168 -3.82 4.04 9.94
N LEU A 169 -3.32 4.27 8.72
CA LEU A 169 -3.49 3.35 7.61
C LEU A 169 -2.23 3.40 6.71
N LEU A 170 -1.67 2.23 6.43
CA LEU A 170 -0.58 2.04 5.49
C LEU A 170 -1.14 1.52 4.16
N LEU A 171 -0.86 2.23 3.07
CA LEU A 171 -1.27 1.90 1.72
C LEU A 171 -0.05 1.43 0.91
N LEU A 172 -0.10 0.20 0.42
CA LEU A 172 0.96 -0.43 -0.36
C LEU A 172 0.42 -0.77 -1.77
N ASP A 173 0.94 -0.08 -2.79
CA ASP A 173 0.46 -0.18 -4.17
C ASP A 173 1.48 -0.98 -5.00
N GLU A 174 1.27 -2.29 -5.12
CA GLU A 174 2.13 -3.22 -5.89
C GLU A 174 3.63 -3.00 -5.65
N HIS A 175 4.01 -2.71 -4.41
CA HIS A 175 5.32 -2.18 -4.03
C HIS A 175 6.50 -3.13 -4.23
N THR A 176 6.25 -4.36 -4.68
CA THR A 176 7.27 -5.38 -5.00
C THR A 176 7.30 -5.75 -6.48
N ALA A 177 6.32 -5.27 -7.29
CA ALA A 177 6.14 -5.69 -8.67
C ALA A 177 7.33 -5.40 -9.60
N ALA A 178 8.06 -4.31 -9.34
CA ALA A 178 9.22 -3.89 -10.14
C ALA A 178 10.56 -4.48 -9.66
N LEU A 179 10.54 -5.44 -8.73
CA LEU A 179 11.72 -6.02 -8.08
C LEU A 179 11.99 -7.43 -8.56
N ASP A 180 13.26 -7.86 -8.52
CA ASP A 180 13.59 -9.26 -8.69
C ASP A 180 13.02 -10.11 -7.53
N PRO A 181 12.74 -11.43 -7.77
CA PRO A 181 12.04 -12.26 -6.78
C PRO A 181 12.72 -12.32 -5.41
N LYS A 182 14.04 -12.36 -5.36
CA LYS A 182 14.81 -12.43 -4.11
C LYS A 182 14.70 -11.14 -3.31
N THR A 183 14.75 -10.01 -3.99
CA THR A 183 14.60 -8.70 -3.36
C THR A 183 13.16 -8.43 -2.96
N ALA A 184 12.19 -8.85 -3.79
CA ALA A 184 10.76 -8.76 -3.47
C ALA A 184 10.43 -9.50 -2.17
N ALA A 185 10.91 -10.73 -1.99
CA ALA A 185 10.73 -11.49 -0.76
C ALA A 185 11.27 -10.74 0.47
N LYS A 186 12.48 -10.19 0.40
CA LYS A 186 13.03 -9.39 1.51
C LYS A 186 12.21 -8.14 1.85
N VAL A 187 11.66 -7.46 0.82
CA VAL A 187 10.81 -6.29 1.04
C VAL A 187 9.47 -6.69 1.67
N LEU A 188 8.90 -7.83 1.28
CA LEU A 188 7.69 -8.37 1.90
C LEU A 188 7.93 -8.78 3.36
N ASP A 189 9.03 -9.48 3.68
CA ASP A 189 9.42 -9.82 5.04
C ASP A 189 9.60 -8.57 5.92
N ALA A 190 10.26 -7.54 5.37
CA ALA A 190 10.41 -6.25 6.05
C ALA A 190 9.05 -5.57 6.26
N THR A 191 8.13 -5.66 5.27
CA THR A 191 6.76 -5.14 5.38
C THR A 191 6.03 -5.80 6.53
N GLU A 192 6.04 -7.13 6.59
CA GLU A 192 5.38 -7.88 7.64
C GLU A 192 5.97 -7.57 9.03
N THR A 193 7.30 -7.53 9.13
CA THR A 193 8.00 -7.15 10.36
C THR A 193 7.57 -5.77 10.87
N ILE A 194 7.49 -4.78 9.98
CA ILE A 194 7.12 -3.41 10.34
C ILE A 194 5.64 -3.33 10.72
N VAL A 195 4.76 -3.96 9.94
CA VAL A 195 3.32 -3.98 10.18
C VAL A 195 3.01 -4.62 11.52
N ASN A 196 3.60 -5.79 11.80
CA ASN A 196 3.38 -6.53 13.06
C ASN A 196 3.96 -5.79 14.27
N ARG A 197 5.19 -5.25 14.15
CA ARG A 197 5.84 -4.50 15.25
C ARG A 197 5.03 -3.29 15.69
N ASP A 198 4.47 -2.56 14.74
CA ASP A 198 3.77 -1.29 15.00
C ASP A 198 2.24 -1.42 14.99
N HIS A 199 1.71 -2.65 14.80
CA HIS A 199 0.26 -2.97 14.69
C HIS A 199 -0.45 -2.07 13.67
N LEU A 200 0.16 -1.91 12.48
CA LEU A 200 -0.36 -1.00 11.46
C LEU A 200 -1.54 -1.63 10.73
N THR A 201 -2.65 -0.90 10.64
CA THR A 201 -3.71 -1.25 9.69
C THR A 201 -3.18 -1.04 8.28
N THR A 202 -3.25 -2.07 7.43
CA THR A 202 -2.57 -2.07 6.12
C THR A 202 -3.51 -2.54 5.02
N LEU A 203 -3.49 -1.83 3.89
CA LEU A 203 -4.14 -2.23 2.64
C LEU A 203 -3.05 -2.40 1.57
N MET A 204 -2.80 -3.63 1.15
CA MET A 204 -1.75 -3.98 0.18
C MET A 204 -2.36 -4.49 -1.11
N ILE A 205 -2.12 -3.80 -2.22
CA ILE A 205 -2.42 -4.31 -3.55
C ILE A 205 -1.24 -5.15 -4.03
N THR A 206 -1.55 -6.33 -4.54
CA THR A 206 -0.59 -7.19 -5.25
C THR A 206 -1.27 -7.89 -6.42
N HIS A 207 -0.51 -8.22 -7.46
CA HIS A 207 -0.96 -9.08 -8.55
C HIS A 207 -0.50 -10.53 -8.34
N ASN A 208 0.33 -10.81 -7.33
CA ASN A 208 0.82 -12.15 -7.02
C ASN A 208 -0.12 -12.83 -6.01
N MET A 209 -0.78 -13.90 -6.43
CA MET A 209 -1.71 -14.66 -5.56
C MET A 209 -1.00 -15.31 -4.36
N LYS A 210 0.24 -15.81 -4.56
CA LYS A 210 1.02 -16.43 -3.47
C LYS A 210 1.31 -15.41 -2.38
N ASP A 211 1.73 -14.20 -2.76
CA ASP A 211 1.98 -13.13 -1.80
C ASP A 211 0.68 -12.70 -1.10
N ALA A 212 -0.43 -12.62 -1.83
CA ALA A 212 -1.72 -12.27 -1.27
C ALA A 212 -2.22 -13.28 -0.23
N ILE A 213 -1.98 -14.57 -0.46
CA ILE A 213 -2.32 -15.65 0.48
C ILE A 213 -1.37 -15.65 1.68
N ALA A 214 -0.06 -15.52 1.43
CA ALA A 214 0.98 -15.65 2.46
C ALA A 214 0.96 -14.49 3.47
N HIS A 215 0.62 -13.27 3.04
CA HIS A 215 0.72 -12.07 3.86
C HIS A 215 -0.65 -11.55 4.33
N GLY A 216 -0.68 -11.00 5.54
CA GLY A 216 -1.86 -10.41 6.16
C GLY A 216 -2.89 -11.43 6.64
N ASN A 217 -3.95 -10.93 7.29
CA ASN A 217 -5.00 -11.74 7.93
C ASN A 217 -6.30 -11.80 7.12
N ARG A 218 -6.42 -11.04 6.02
CA ARG A 218 -7.61 -10.96 5.17
C ARG A 218 -7.22 -10.72 3.72
N LEU A 219 -7.94 -11.34 2.80
CA LEU A 219 -7.77 -11.21 1.36
C LEU A 219 -9.09 -10.79 0.74
N ILE A 220 -9.07 -9.74 -0.07
CA ILE A 220 -10.21 -9.34 -0.89
C ILE A 220 -9.83 -9.43 -2.38
N MET A 221 -10.83 -9.79 -3.19
CA MET A 221 -10.69 -9.82 -4.63
C MET A 221 -11.65 -8.83 -5.27
N MET A 222 -11.12 -8.04 -6.19
CA MET A 222 -11.90 -7.06 -6.94
C MET A 222 -12.06 -7.48 -8.41
N LYS A 223 -13.25 -7.25 -8.95
CA LYS A 223 -13.57 -7.34 -10.38
C LYS A 223 -14.60 -6.28 -10.74
N ASP A 224 -14.42 -5.63 -11.89
CA ASP A 224 -15.35 -4.64 -12.46
C ASP A 224 -15.80 -3.56 -11.46
N GLY A 225 -14.84 -3.07 -10.67
CA GLY A 225 -15.07 -2.05 -9.66
C GLY A 225 -15.83 -2.52 -8.42
N LYS A 226 -15.98 -3.83 -8.20
CA LYS A 226 -16.67 -4.42 -7.04
C LYS A 226 -15.73 -5.34 -6.26
N ILE A 227 -16.01 -5.52 -4.98
CA ILE A 227 -15.43 -6.61 -4.20
C ILE A 227 -16.30 -7.85 -4.45
N ILE A 228 -15.68 -8.91 -4.97
CA ILE A 228 -16.35 -10.17 -5.32
C ILE A 228 -16.04 -11.31 -4.35
N LEU A 229 -14.91 -11.24 -3.64
CA LEU A 229 -14.53 -12.18 -2.59
C LEU A 229 -13.93 -11.41 -1.40
N ASP A 230 -14.18 -11.91 -0.21
CA ASP A 230 -13.68 -11.39 1.05
C ASP A 230 -13.43 -12.56 2.01
N ILE A 231 -12.17 -12.94 2.17
CA ILE A 231 -11.73 -14.15 2.87
C ILE A 231 -10.85 -13.75 4.04
N SER A 232 -11.11 -14.27 5.24
CA SER A 232 -10.36 -13.94 6.45
C SER A 232 -10.29 -15.13 7.41
N GLY A 233 -9.48 -15.00 8.47
CA GLY A 233 -9.37 -15.99 9.55
C GLY A 233 -8.86 -17.34 9.07
N GLU A 234 -9.45 -18.43 9.55
CA GLU A 234 -9.02 -19.80 9.24
C GLU A 234 -9.20 -20.16 7.76
N GLU A 235 -10.19 -19.59 7.09
CA GLU A 235 -10.40 -19.81 5.66
C GLU A 235 -9.19 -19.26 4.86
N LYS A 236 -8.68 -18.06 5.22
CA LYS A 236 -7.49 -17.51 4.55
C LYS A 236 -6.23 -18.31 4.83
N LYS A 237 -6.05 -18.79 6.07
CA LYS A 237 -4.85 -19.55 6.48
C LYS A 237 -4.68 -20.86 5.71
N ASN A 238 -5.79 -21.48 5.38
CA ASN A 238 -5.81 -22.78 4.68
C ASN A 238 -5.97 -22.63 3.15
N LEU A 239 -6.09 -21.40 2.65
CA LEU A 239 -6.35 -21.12 1.24
C LEU A 239 -5.15 -21.50 0.36
N THR A 240 -5.40 -22.24 -0.70
CA THR A 240 -4.42 -22.53 -1.75
C THR A 240 -4.62 -21.63 -2.98
N VAL A 241 -3.61 -21.57 -3.84
CA VAL A 241 -3.72 -20.80 -5.10
C VAL A 241 -4.78 -21.42 -6.00
N GLU A 242 -4.88 -22.75 -6.02
CA GLU A 242 -5.85 -23.51 -6.82
C GLU A 242 -7.28 -23.18 -6.37
N GLU A 243 -7.54 -23.21 -5.07
CA GLU A 243 -8.87 -22.85 -4.51
C GLU A 243 -9.23 -21.39 -4.77
N LEU A 244 -8.25 -20.48 -4.68
CA LEU A 244 -8.44 -19.07 -4.98
C LEU A 244 -8.81 -18.87 -6.45
N LEU A 245 -8.15 -19.60 -7.37
CA LEU A 245 -8.47 -19.60 -8.79
C LEU A 245 -9.88 -20.18 -9.08
N GLU A 246 -10.26 -21.26 -8.40
CA GLU A 246 -11.61 -21.84 -8.51
C GLU A 246 -12.68 -20.85 -8.06
N LYS A 247 -12.48 -20.20 -6.89
CA LYS A 247 -13.38 -19.16 -6.39
C LYS A 247 -13.46 -17.99 -7.39
N PHE A 248 -12.34 -17.57 -7.98
CA PHE A 248 -12.33 -16.51 -9.01
C PHE A 248 -13.14 -16.90 -10.24
N ASN A 249 -12.96 -18.12 -10.76
CA ASN A 249 -13.68 -18.62 -11.92
C ASN A 249 -15.18 -18.76 -11.65
N SER A 250 -15.58 -19.22 -10.45
CA SER A 250 -16.98 -19.39 -10.07
C SER A 250 -17.77 -18.08 -9.98
N VAL A 251 -17.10 -16.99 -9.57
CA VAL A 251 -17.72 -15.66 -9.44
C VAL A 251 -17.47 -14.80 -10.68
N GLY A 252 -16.41 -15.10 -11.45
CA GLY A 252 -15.89 -14.26 -12.53
C GLY A 252 -16.54 -14.45 -13.91
N GLY A 253 -17.29 -15.53 -14.16
CA GLY A 253 -17.84 -15.83 -15.50
C GLY A 253 -16.78 -16.17 -16.57
N GLU A 254 -17.18 -16.26 -17.85
CA GLU A 254 -16.33 -16.72 -18.97
C GLU A 254 -15.12 -15.84 -19.27
N ASP A 255 -15.09 -14.57 -18.84
CA ASP A 255 -13.96 -13.65 -19.03
C ASP A 255 -12.75 -13.95 -18.11
N ALA A 256 -12.92 -14.85 -17.14
CA ALA A 256 -11.87 -15.23 -16.18
C ALA A 256 -10.63 -15.89 -16.83
N VAL A 257 -10.74 -16.40 -18.07
CA VAL A 257 -9.65 -17.08 -18.77
C VAL A 257 -8.54 -16.11 -19.18
N ASN A 258 -8.89 -14.87 -19.57
CA ASN A 258 -7.91 -13.85 -19.96
C ASN A 258 -7.17 -13.27 -18.74
N ASP A 259 -7.85 -13.15 -17.60
CA ASP A 259 -7.23 -12.68 -16.35
C ASP A 259 -6.29 -13.74 -15.71
N ARG A 260 -6.48 -15.01 -16.02
CA ARG A 260 -5.62 -16.13 -15.58
C ARG A 260 -4.17 -15.99 -16.03
N MET A 261 -3.92 -15.43 -17.21
CA MET A 261 -2.56 -15.18 -17.75
C MET A 261 -1.85 -14.02 -17.06
N ILE A 262 -2.58 -13.17 -16.33
CA ILE A 262 -2.07 -11.95 -15.71
C ILE A 262 -1.79 -12.14 -14.21
N LEU A 263 -2.44 -13.13 -13.60
CA LEU A 263 -2.38 -13.40 -12.14
C LEU A 263 -1.45 -14.58 -11.78
N GLY A 264 -0.83 -15.23 -12.75
CA GLY A 264 0.05 -16.40 -12.60
C GLY A 264 1.53 -16.11 -12.60
#